data_0062b8395dadedee257a857c1a08f8a5
#
_entry.id   0062b8395dadedee257a857c1a08f8a5
#
_cell.length_a   1.000
_cell.length_b   1.000
_cell.length_c   1.000
_cell.angle_alpha   90.00
_cell.angle_beta   90.00
_cell.angle_gamma   90.00
#
_symmetry.space_group_name_H-M   'P 1'
#
loop_
_entity.id
_entity.type
_entity.pdbx_description
1 polymer ?
#
loop_
_entity_poly.entity_id
_entity_poly.type
_entity_poly.pdbx_seq_one_letter_code
_entity_poly.pdbx_strand_id
1 'polypeptide(L)'
;KRIGNITVAYTREKKAIYAKDLNAHGPMTVLLKEAIRPNITQTLENNPAIIHGGPFANIAHGCNSVIATKAGLKLADYVVTEAGFGADLGAEKFLDIKCRKSGIKPDCVVIVATRTTQSGFKPDFLHFISKNFSAPKSAPKPASVTT
;
A
#
# COMPACT_ATOMS: atom_id res chain seq x y z
N LYS A 1 -11.37 14.33 10.38
CA LYS A 1 -12.31 13.42 11.06
C LYS A 1 -11.64 12.13 11.54
N ARG A 2 -10.90 11.37 10.69
CA ARG A 2 -10.22 10.10 11.09
C ARG A 2 -9.17 10.31 12.17
N ILE A 3 -8.29 11.31 12.00
CA ILE A 3 -7.21 11.63 12.95
C ILE A 3 -7.80 11.97 14.34
N GLY A 4 -8.90 12.73 14.38
CA GLY A 4 -9.55 13.08 15.63
C GLY A 4 -10.12 11.88 16.41
N ASN A 5 -10.39 10.77 15.73
CA ASN A 5 -10.93 9.55 16.35
C ASN A 5 -9.85 8.52 16.73
N ILE A 6 -8.57 8.87 16.63
CA ILE A 6 -7.48 8.03 17.13
C ILE A 6 -7.56 8.00 18.65
N THR A 7 -7.65 6.80 19.23
CA THR A 7 -7.58 6.62 20.68
C THR A 7 -6.15 6.84 21.15
N VAL A 8 -5.95 7.79 22.04
CA VAL A 8 -4.63 8.18 22.55
C VAL A 8 -4.37 7.70 23.97
N ALA A 9 -5.43 7.48 24.73
CA ALA A 9 -5.35 7.01 26.11
C ALA A 9 -6.69 6.42 26.58
N TYR A 10 -6.70 5.93 27.81
CA TYR A 10 -7.92 5.52 28.51
C TYR A 10 -7.94 6.17 29.90
N THR A 11 -9.12 6.53 30.37
CA THR A 11 -9.32 6.93 31.78
C THR A 11 -9.13 5.74 32.72
N ARG A 12 -9.08 6.00 34.04
CA ARG A 12 -9.02 4.92 35.02
C ARG A 12 -10.25 3.99 34.96
N GLU A 13 -11.38 4.51 34.52
CA GLU A 13 -12.63 3.77 34.30
C GLU A 13 -12.65 3.10 32.88
N LYS A 14 -11.51 3.01 32.21
CA LYS A 14 -11.35 2.39 30.85
C LYS A 14 -12.14 3.08 29.73
N LYS A 15 -12.54 4.33 29.90
CA LYS A 15 -13.16 5.13 28.85
C LYS A 15 -12.11 5.65 27.89
N ALA A 16 -12.30 5.48 26.59
CA ALA A 16 -11.36 5.94 25.57
C ALA A 16 -11.29 7.47 25.49
N ILE A 17 -10.07 7.99 25.40
CA ILE A 17 -9.75 9.40 25.14
C ILE A 17 -9.22 9.48 23.71
N TYR A 18 -9.77 10.39 22.94
CA TYR A 18 -9.44 10.56 21.52
C TYR A 18 -8.55 11.79 21.29
N ALA A 19 -7.84 11.81 20.17
CA ALA A 19 -7.02 12.96 19.78
C ALA A 19 -7.82 14.27 19.68
N LYS A 20 -9.11 14.21 19.34
CA LYS A 20 -10.01 15.36 19.32
C LYS A 20 -10.28 15.92 20.72
N ASP A 21 -10.33 15.07 21.74
CA ASP A 21 -10.59 15.48 23.11
C ASP A 21 -9.42 16.29 23.69
N LEU A 22 -8.21 16.06 23.13
CA LEU A 22 -7.00 16.80 23.47
C LEU A 22 -6.72 17.98 22.50
N ASN A 23 -7.62 18.26 21.56
CA ASN A 23 -7.40 19.23 20.48
C ASN A 23 -6.14 19.00 19.64
N ALA A 24 -5.58 17.78 19.69
CA ALA A 24 -4.34 17.43 18.99
C ALA A 24 -4.53 17.16 17.49
N HIS A 25 -5.74 16.90 17.06
CA HIS A 25 -6.03 16.51 15.66
C HIS A 25 -5.73 17.60 14.62
N GLY A 26 -5.81 18.88 15.01
CA GLY A 26 -5.43 20.00 14.12
C GLY A 26 -3.94 19.99 13.79
N PRO A 27 -3.05 20.13 14.77
CA PRO A 27 -1.61 20.01 14.57
C PRO A 27 -1.18 18.72 13.87
N MET A 28 -1.75 17.57 14.26
CA MET A 28 -1.48 16.30 13.58
C MET A 28 -1.85 16.34 12.09
N THR A 29 -2.97 16.98 11.75
CA THR A 29 -3.40 17.11 10.35
C THR A 29 -2.42 17.97 9.54
N VAL A 30 -1.91 19.05 10.12
CA VAL A 30 -0.93 19.91 9.46
C VAL A 30 0.37 19.15 9.17
N LEU A 31 0.88 18.39 10.14
CA LEU A 31 2.09 17.58 9.97
C LEU A 31 1.92 16.49 8.91
N LEU A 32 0.75 15.89 8.82
CA LEU A 32 0.48 14.79 7.88
C LEU A 32 0.01 15.25 6.50
N LYS A 33 -0.26 16.53 6.31
CA LYS A 33 -0.85 17.07 5.08
C LYS A 33 -0.06 16.74 3.82
N GLU A 34 1.25 16.93 3.86
CA GLU A 34 2.12 16.60 2.74
C GLU A 34 2.51 15.11 2.73
N ALA A 35 2.70 14.53 3.91
CA ALA A 35 3.09 13.13 4.06
C ALA A 35 2.06 12.13 3.50
N ILE A 36 0.79 12.50 3.40
CA ILE A 36 -0.27 11.62 2.88
C ILE A 36 -0.26 11.52 1.35
N ARG A 37 0.42 12.44 0.66
CA ARG A 37 0.50 12.46 -0.79
C ARG A 37 1.48 11.41 -1.30
N PRO A 38 1.09 10.55 -2.25
CA PRO A 38 2.03 9.64 -2.88
C PRO A 38 3.04 10.43 -3.74
N ASN A 39 4.29 9.97 -3.73
CA ASN A 39 5.33 10.49 -4.60
C ASN A 39 5.45 9.61 -5.83
N ILE A 40 5.59 10.22 -6.99
CA ILE A 40 5.87 9.53 -8.24
C ILE A 40 7.34 9.71 -8.56
N THR A 41 8.02 8.63 -8.85
CA THR A 41 9.41 8.59 -9.30
C THR A 41 9.54 7.71 -10.54
N GLN A 42 10.70 7.73 -11.15
CA GLN A 42 11.04 6.92 -12.31
C GLN A 42 12.06 5.85 -11.92
N THR A 43 11.84 4.62 -12.36
CA THR A 43 12.82 3.55 -12.20
C THR A 43 13.96 3.69 -13.23
N LEU A 44 15.04 2.92 -13.05
CA LEU A 44 16.16 2.89 -14.00
C LEU A 44 15.72 2.44 -15.40
N GLU A 45 14.68 1.63 -15.48
CA GLU A 45 14.07 1.15 -16.73
C GLU A 45 13.04 2.13 -17.30
N ASN A 46 12.97 3.35 -16.77
CA ASN A 46 12.02 4.41 -17.17
C ASN A 46 10.55 4.10 -16.93
N ASN A 47 10.24 3.20 -16.00
CA ASN A 47 8.87 2.92 -15.60
C ASN A 47 8.46 3.84 -14.43
N PRO A 48 7.19 4.27 -14.37
CA PRO A 48 6.71 5.04 -13.22
C PRO A 48 6.58 4.14 -11.98
N ALA A 49 7.07 4.63 -10.85
CA ALA A 49 6.88 4.01 -9.55
C ALA A 49 6.24 5.00 -8.59
N ILE A 50 5.25 4.55 -7.83
CA ILE A 50 4.59 5.36 -6.82
C ILE A 50 5.08 4.92 -5.45
N ILE A 51 5.77 5.84 -4.78
CA ILE A 51 6.25 5.66 -3.42
C ILE A 51 5.27 6.39 -2.50
N HIS A 52 4.78 5.70 -1.48
CA HIS A 52 3.92 6.37 -0.51
C HIS A 52 4.72 7.36 0.34
N GLY A 53 4.11 8.47 0.69
CA GLY A 53 4.68 9.44 1.62
C GLY A 53 4.49 9.01 3.06
N GLY A 54 5.15 9.70 3.96
CA GLY A 54 5.03 9.53 5.41
C GLY A 54 6.35 9.18 6.09
N PRO A 55 6.37 9.18 7.42
CA PRO A 55 7.51 8.78 8.23
C PRO A 55 7.75 7.29 8.06
N PHE A 56 8.58 6.94 7.11
CA PHE A 56 8.69 5.58 6.61
C PHE A 56 9.58 4.68 7.46
N ALA A 57 10.66 5.24 8.03
CA ALA A 57 11.71 4.46 8.65
C ALA A 57 11.25 3.62 9.86
N ASN A 58 10.26 4.09 10.61
CA ASN A 58 9.79 3.43 11.83
C ASN A 58 8.39 2.81 11.70
N ILE A 59 7.69 3.08 10.61
CA ILE A 59 6.31 2.61 10.39
C ILE A 59 6.21 2.02 8.99
N ALA A 60 7.03 1.05 8.71
CA ALA A 60 6.94 0.29 7.48
C ALA A 60 5.81 -0.74 7.59
N HIS A 61 4.77 -0.61 6.79
CA HIS A 61 3.61 -1.50 6.83
C HIS A 61 3.58 -2.53 5.71
N GLY A 62 4.65 -2.65 4.93
CA GLY A 62 4.89 -3.72 3.98
C GLY A 62 3.97 -3.77 2.77
N CYS A 63 3.08 -2.84 2.60
CA CYS A 63 2.29 -2.66 1.38
C CYS A 63 2.05 -1.17 1.14
N ASN A 64 1.90 -0.79 -0.12
CA ASN A 64 1.69 0.61 -0.48
C ASN A 64 0.36 1.16 0.07
N SER A 65 0.23 2.49 0.16
CA SER A 65 -0.99 3.12 0.64
C SER A 65 -2.17 2.90 -0.32
N VAL A 66 -3.38 2.88 0.24
CA VAL A 66 -4.63 2.83 -0.56
C VAL A 66 -4.72 4.02 -1.51
N ILE A 67 -4.25 5.20 -1.08
CA ILE A 67 -4.25 6.42 -1.90
C ILE A 67 -3.34 6.24 -3.11
N ALA A 68 -2.12 5.74 -2.91
CA ALA A 68 -1.17 5.48 -3.99
C ALA A 68 -1.70 4.43 -4.97
N THR A 69 -2.24 3.32 -4.47
CA THR A 69 -2.81 2.28 -5.33
C THR A 69 -3.99 2.80 -6.16
N LYS A 70 -4.91 3.56 -5.54
CA LYS A 70 -6.03 4.17 -6.26
C LYS A 70 -5.60 5.26 -7.25
N ALA A 71 -4.53 5.99 -6.96
CA ALA A 71 -3.95 6.94 -7.91
C ALA A 71 -3.32 6.20 -9.10
N GLY A 72 -2.54 5.16 -8.84
CA GLY A 72 -1.97 4.33 -9.89
C GLY A 72 -3.02 3.73 -10.82
N LEU A 73 -4.12 3.21 -10.27
CA LEU A 73 -5.23 2.66 -11.06
C LEU A 73 -5.96 3.70 -11.95
N LYS A 74 -5.77 4.99 -11.68
CA LYS A 74 -6.29 6.06 -12.55
C LYS A 74 -5.31 6.47 -13.64
N LEU A 75 -4.02 6.19 -13.45
CA LEU A 75 -2.94 6.65 -14.32
C LEU A 75 -2.40 5.56 -15.24
N ALA A 76 -2.62 4.29 -14.92
CA ALA A 76 -2.07 3.16 -15.64
C ALA A 76 -3.11 2.05 -15.86
N ASP A 77 -2.89 1.23 -16.88
CA ASP A 77 -3.73 0.06 -17.17
C ASP A 77 -3.54 -1.05 -16.14
N TYR A 78 -2.34 -1.19 -15.64
CA TYR A 78 -1.97 -2.18 -14.62
C TYR A 78 -1.24 -1.51 -13.48
N VAL A 79 -1.53 -1.94 -12.27
CA VAL A 79 -0.82 -1.53 -11.06
C VAL A 79 -0.33 -2.76 -10.33
N VAL A 80 0.97 -2.84 -10.15
CA VAL A 80 1.63 -3.89 -9.39
C VAL A 80 1.92 -3.35 -7.99
N THR A 81 1.45 -4.04 -6.97
CA THR A 81 1.70 -3.68 -5.57
C THR A 81 2.49 -4.78 -4.89
N GLU A 82 3.26 -4.41 -3.90
CA GLU A 82 3.97 -5.36 -3.05
C GLU A 82 3.13 -5.83 -1.86
N ALA A 83 3.50 -6.97 -1.31
CA ALA A 83 3.10 -7.45 0.00
C ALA A 83 4.36 -7.74 0.83
N GLY A 84 5.03 -6.68 1.27
CA GLY A 84 6.32 -6.73 1.93
C GLY A 84 6.26 -7.20 3.39
N PHE A 85 7.44 -7.44 3.98
CA PHE A 85 7.66 -7.98 5.33
C PHE A 85 7.20 -9.42 5.53
N GLY A 86 7.62 -10.28 4.62
CA GLY A 86 7.20 -11.67 4.58
C GLY A 86 5.92 -11.86 3.77
N ALA A 87 5.92 -12.88 2.92
CA ALA A 87 4.82 -13.13 2.00
C ALA A 87 3.50 -13.45 2.73
N ASP A 88 3.58 -14.12 3.86
CA ASP A 88 2.46 -14.49 4.72
C ASP A 88 1.80 -13.24 5.35
N LEU A 89 2.54 -12.47 6.15
CA LEU A 89 2.05 -11.27 6.79
C LEU A 89 1.69 -10.17 5.79
N GLY A 90 2.46 -10.05 4.72
CA GLY A 90 2.21 -9.09 3.65
C GLY A 90 0.92 -9.40 2.91
N ALA A 91 0.64 -10.66 2.61
CA ALA A 91 -0.59 -11.09 1.98
C ALA A 91 -1.81 -10.83 2.88
N GLU A 92 -1.73 -11.17 4.16
CA GLU A 92 -2.79 -10.89 5.14
C GLU A 92 -3.09 -9.39 5.23
N LYS A 93 -2.06 -8.55 5.39
CA LYS A 93 -2.25 -7.09 5.42
C LYS A 93 -2.86 -6.56 4.13
N PHE A 94 -2.40 -7.05 3.00
CA PHE A 94 -2.92 -6.59 1.70
C PHE A 94 -4.36 -7.05 1.49
N LEU A 95 -4.64 -8.33 1.58
CA LEU A 95 -5.96 -8.91 1.28
C LEU A 95 -6.98 -8.61 2.38
N ASP A 96 -6.67 -8.93 3.63
CA ASP A 96 -7.65 -8.88 4.73
C ASP A 96 -7.85 -7.48 5.29
N ILE A 97 -6.85 -6.63 5.22
CA ILE A 97 -6.98 -5.26 5.72
C ILE A 97 -7.18 -4.28 4.57
N LYS A 98 -6.21 -4.18 3.66
CA LYS A 98 -6.21 -3.15 2.63
C LYS A 98 -7.35 -3.35 1.63
N CYS A 99 -7.47 -4.54 1.04
CA CYS A 99 -8.49 -4.82 0.04
C CYS A 99 -9.90 -4.74 0.63
N ARG A 100 -10.14 -5.37 1.78
CA ARG A 100 -11.47 -5.34 2.43
C ARG A 100 -11.90 -3.92 2.81
N LYS A 101 -11.00 -3.11 3.36
CA LYS A 101 -11.33 -1.73 3.76
C LYS A 101 -11.45 -0.75 2.60
N SER A 102 -10.77 -0.98 1.51
CA SER A 102 -10.71 -0.05 0.37
C SER A 102 -11.59 -0.43 -0.80
N GLY A 103 -12.05 -1.69 -0.85
CA GLY A 103 -12.76 -2.25 -1.99
C GLY A 103 -11.87 -2.57 -3.19
N ILE A 104 -10.54 -2.51 -3.04
CA ILE A 104 -9.61 -2.92 -4.09
C ILE A 104 -9.69 -4.44 -4.23
N LYS A 105 -9.79 -4.91 -5.47
CA LYS A 105 -9.81 -6.32 -5.82
C LYS A 105 -8.66 -6.60 -6.78
N PRO A 106 -7.59 -7.30 -6.37
CA PRO A 106 -6.53 -7.67 -7.28
C PRO A 106 -7.03 -8.73 -8.27
N ASP A 107 -6.55 -8.65 -9.51
CA ASP A 107 -6.90 -9.59 -10.58
C ASP A 107 -5.94 -10.78 -10.63
N CYS A 108 -4.71 -10.58 -10.15
CA CYS A 108 -3.67 -11.59 -10.20
C CYS A 108 -2.72 -11.47 -8.99
N VAL A 109 -2.18 -12.60 -8.59
CA VAL A 109 -1.10 -12.70 -7.58
C VAL A 109 0.12 -13.29 -8.27
N VAL A 110 1.26 -12.59 -8.16
CA VAL A 110 2.55 -13.08 -8.65
C VAL A 110 3.40 -13.49 -7.45
N ILE A 111 3.86 -14.73 -7.45
CA ILE A 111 4.74 -15.27 -6.44
C ILE A 111 6.16 -15.25 -6.98
N VAL A 112 7.04 -14.50 -6.31
CA VAL A 112 8.47 -14.56 -6.56
C VAL A 112 9.09 -15.45 -5.50
N ALA A 113 9.74 -16.52 -5.94
CA ALA A 113 10.28 -17.52 -5.03
C ALA A 113 11.67 -17.94 -5.48
N THR A 114 12.58 -18.07 -4.53
CA THR A 114 13.90 -18.65 -4.73
C THR A 114 13.96 -20.08 -4.19
N ARG A 115 14.75 -20.94 -4.84
CA ARG A 115 14.98 -22.29 -4.36
C ARG A 115 16.07 -22.26 -3.30
N THR A 116 15.71 -22.43 -2.03
CA THR A 116 16.66 -22.66 -0.96
C THR A 116 16.88 -24.16 -0.80
N THR A 117 18.14 -24.58 -0.72
CA THR A 117 18.59 -25.97 -0.81
C THR A 117 18.28 -26.85 0.42
N GLN A 118 17.70 -26.34 1.49
CA GLN A 118 17.61 -27.10 2.75
C GLN A 118 16.25 -27.17 3.45
N SER A 119 15.20 -26.45 3.07
CA SER A 119 13.98 -26.48 3.89
C SER A 119 12.68 -26.10 3.17
N GLY A 120 12.50 -26.54 1.94
CA GLY A 120 11.22 -26.32 1.28
C GLY A 120 11.11 -24.95 0.58
N PHE A 121 10.04 -24.84 -0.20
CA PHE A 121 9.71 -23.65 -0.96
C PHE A 121 9.19 -22.55 -0.02
N LYS A 122 9.89 -21.42 0.02
CA LYS A 122 9.39 -20.20 0.67
C LYS A 122 9.24 -19.10 -0.38
N PRO A 123 8.07 -18.54 -0.57
CA PRO A 123 7.94 -17.36 -1.40
C PRO A 123 8.62 -16.16 -0.71
N ASP A 124 9.56 -15.53 -1.41
CA ASP A 124 10.27 -14.37 -0.86
C ASP A 124 9.41 -13.10 -0.95
N PHE A 125 8.63 -13.00 -2.02
CA PHE A 125 7.77 -11.83 -2.26
C PHE A 125 6.45 -12.23 -2.90
N LEU A 126 5.41 -11.50 -2.55
CA LEU A 126 4.11 -11.52 -3.23
C LEU A 126 3.84 -10.14 -3.84
N HIS A 127 3.45 -10.16 -5.09
CA HIS A 127 2.98 -8.98 -5.80
C HIS A 127 1.53 -9.16 -6.21
N PHE A 128 0.75 -8.12 -6.10
CA PHE A 128 -0.64 -8.11 -6.52
C PHE A 128 -0.81 -7.17 -7.70
N ILE A 129 -1.42 -7.66 -8.75
CA ILE A 129 -1.71 -6.90 -9.96
C ILE A 129 -3.17 -6.58 -10.00
N SER A 130 -3.51 -5.32 -10.11
CA SER A 130 -4.87 -4.83 -10.31
C SER A 130 -4.97 -4.14 -11.66
N LYS A 131 -6.02 -4.47 -12.40
CA LYS A 131 -6.27 -3.91 -13.73
C LYS A 131 -7.24 -2.73 -13.65
N ASN A 132 -6.95 -1.70 -14.42
CA ASN A 132 -7.87 -0.59 -14.60
C ASN A 132 -8.86 -0.89 -15.72
N PHE A 133 -10.09 -1.18 -15.38
CA PHE A 133 -11.17 -1.41 -16.36
C PHE A 133 -11.68 -0.12 -17.02
N SER A 134 -11.26 1.05 -16.53
CA SER A 134 -11.68 2.36 -17.06
C SER A 134 -10.74 2.94 -18.11
N ALA A 135 -9.61 2.28 -18.39
CA ALA A 135 -8.65 2.76 -19.35
C ALA A 135 -9.16 2.63 -20.79
N PRO A 136 -8.97 3.63 -21.65
CA PRO A 136 -9.32 3.52 -23.06
C PRO A 136 -8.50 2.41 -23.74
N LYS A 137 -9.14 1.64 -24.62
CA LYS A 137 -8.56 0.46 -25.33
C LYS A 137 -7.41 0.75 -26.29
N SER A 138 -6.82 1.95 -26.28
CA SER A 138 -5.84 2.42 -27.27
C SER A 138 -4.41 2.59 -26.75
N ALA A 139 -4.05 2.02 -25.61
CA ALA A 139 -2.66 2.04 -25.16
C ALA A 139 -1.83 0.95 -25.89
N PRO A 140 -0.61 1.24 -26.37
CA PRO A 140 0.26 0.25 -26.98
C PRO A 140 0.59 -0.86 -25.98
N LYS A 141 0.59 -2.11 -26.46
CA LYS A 141 1.01 -3.26 -25.64
C LYS A 141 2.42 -3.04 -25.12
N PRO A 142 2.68 -3.23 -23.82
CA PRO A 142 4.07 -3.25 -23.33
C PRO A 142 4.84 -4.36 -24.07
N ALA A 143 6.06 -4.04 -24.48
CA ALA A 143 6.96 -5.00 -25.09
C ALA A 143 7.13 -6.21 -24.16
N SER A 144 7.00 -7.42 -24.71
CA SER A 144 7.25 -8.65 -23.99
C SER A 144 8.70 -8.66 -23.52
N VAL A 145 8.92 -8.70 -22.23
CA VAL A 145 10.24 -9.01 -21.67
C VAL A 145 10.45 -10.50 -21.89
N THR A 146 11.25 -10.84 -22.88
CA THR A 146 11.84 -12.16 -23.02
C THR A 146 13.02 -12.26 -22.07
N THR A 147 13.01 -13.28 -21.22
CA THR A 147 14.08 -13.71 -20.32
C THR A 147 15.41 -13.89 -21.04
#